data_dd10dc0c5e07879b28319bbb4cc19404
#
_entry.id   dd10dc0c5e07879b28319bbb4cc19404
#
_cell.length_a   1.000
_cell.length_b   1.000
_cell.length_c   1.000
_cell.angle_alpha   90.00
_cell.angle_beta   90.00
_cell.angle_gamma   90.00
#
_symmetry.space_group_name_H-M   'P 1'
#
loop_
_entity.id
_entity.type
_entity.pdbx_description
1 polymer ?
#
loop_
_entity_poly.entity_id
_entity_poly.type
_entity_poly.pdbx_seq_one_letter_code
_entity_poly.pdbx_strand_id
1 'polypeptide(L)'
;MELLSGVTTTRRIHKNTILLCQGDIPHHVSIVQSGCVKVYRVGSNGDEQIAGFKTAGDIFPECWVFGHSSNTMYYYESTEESDILTVSRETFLELLEKHPAQKDKYFNYMIKSYTGLMIQISALEQSYAVDKILMILYYMMVRHSVERAPGEFWVLMKLRQSTIAGLTGLTRETVTTEMGKLKRQGVVKYDMKNFIIYKDALKHKLGEEAFLEIQFSNVLV
;
A
#
# COMPACT_ATOMS: atom_id res chain seq x y z
N MET A 1 -6.26 18.29 -4.13
CA MET A 1 -7.40 17.92 -4.99
C MET A 1 -7.92 19.09 -5.83
N GLU A 2 -8.02 20.30 -5.33
CA GLU A 2 -8.49 21.46 -6.11
C GLU A 2 -7.68 21.75 -7.39
N LEU A 3 -6.35 21.57 -7.35
CA LEU A 3 -5.48 21.80 -8.53
C LEU A 3 -5.65 20.77 -9.66
N LEU A 4 -6.26 19.65 -9.40
CA LEU A 4 -6.54 18.62 -10.39
C LEU A 4 -7.95 18.75 -10.98
N SER A 5 -8.82 19.58 -10.38
CA SER A 5 -10.16 19.81 -10.89
C SER A 5 -10.08 20.51 -12.24
N GLY A 6 -10.69 19.90 -13.26
CA GLY A 6 -10.68 20.42 -14.64
C GLY A 6 -9.62 19.81 -15.58
N VAL A 7 -8.61 19.11 -15.06
CA VAL A 7 -7.57 18.43 -15.88
C VAL A 7 -7.54 16.92 -15.68
N THR A 8 -8.38 16.39 -14.79
CA THR A 8 -8.52 14.95 -14.52
C THR A 8 -9.87 14.43 -14.97
N THR A 9 -9.90 13.17 -15.35
CA THR A 9 -11.14 12.39 -15.55
C THR A 9 -11.28 11.38 -14.42
N THR A 10 -12.44 11.37 -13.76
CA THR A 10 -12.75 10.37 -12.73
C THR A 10 -13.36 9.14 -13.41
N ARG A 11 -12.85 7.97 -13.06
CA ARG A 11 -13.39 6.67 -13.50
C ARG A 11 -13.75 5.83 -12.27
N ARG A 12 -15.00 5.39 -12.23
CA ARG A 12 -15.43 4.39 -11.25
C ARG A 12 -15.06 3.01 -11.77
N ILE A 13 -14.31 2.27 -10.96
CA ILE A 13 -13.75 0.95 -11.30
C ILE A 13 -14.39 -0.09 -10.39
N HIS A 14 -14.96 -1.13 -11.01
CA HIS A 14 -15.51 -2.25 -10.26
C HIS A 14 -14.41 -3.10 -9.63
N LYS A 15 -14.75 -3.77 -8.55
CA LYS A 15 -13.89 -4.75 -7.90
C LYS A 15 -13.40 -5.81 -8.89
N ASN A 16 -12.17 -6.28 -8.72
CA ASN A 16 -11.48 -7.29 -9.54
C ASN A 16 -11.32 -6.88 -11.02
N THR A 17 -11.19 -5.57 -11.27
CA THR A 17 -10.89 -5.04 -12.60
C THR A 17 -9.39 -4.79 -12.71
N ILE A 18 -8.77 -5.35 -13.74
CA ILE A 18 -7.36 -5.07 -14.09
C ILE A 18 -7.32 -3.70 -14.79
N LEU A 19 -6.55 -2.80 -14.22
CA LEU A 19 -6.34 -1.43 -14.72
C LEU A 19 -5.15 -1.36 -15.68
N LEU A 20 -4.10 -2.12 -15.38
CA LEU A 20 -2.88 -2.26 -16.18
C LEU A 20 -2.35 -3.68 -16.04
N CYS A 21 -1.97 -4.29 -17.16
CA CYS A 21 -1.26 -5.54 -17.19
C CYS A 21 0.26 -5.32 -17.10
N GLN A 22 0.98 -6.30 -16.60
CA GLN A 22 2.44 -6.30 -16.67
C GLN A 22 2.88 -6.22 -18.15
N GLY A 23 3.76 -5.27 -18.46
CA GLY A 23 4.25 -5.02 -19.82
C GLY A 23 3.47 -3.98 -20.62
N ASP A 24 2.29 -3.55 -20.16
CA ASP A 24 1.52 -2.49 -20.82
C ASP A 24 2.30 -1.17 -20.86
N ILE A 25 2.11 -0.41 -21.93
CA ILE A 25 2.57 0.97 -22.02
C ILE A 25 1.47 1.86 -21.46
N PRO A 26 1.69 2.54 -20.32
CA PRO A 26 0.67 3.40 -19.72
C PRO A 26 0.41 4.64 -20.59
N HIS A 27 -0.83 5.13 -20.60
CA HIS A 27 -1.20 6.35 -21.30
C HIS A 27 -1.51 7.51 -20.34
N HIS A 28 -1.72 7.20 -19.05
CA HIS A 28 -2.13 8.18 -18.04
C HIS A 28 -1.46 7.90 -16.71
N VAL A 29 -1.27 8.95 -15.94
CA VAL A 29 -1.02 8.86 -14.51
C VAL A 29 -2.35 8.59 -13.82
N SER A 30 -2.40 7.57 -12.99
CA SER A 30 -3.57 7.21 -12.20
C SER A 30 -3.37 7.59 -10.75
N ILE A 31 -4.40 8.17 -10.12
CA ILE A 31 -4.41 8.59 -8.72
C ILE A 31 -5.62 7.95 -8.07
N VAL A 32 -5.42 7.21 -6.99
CA VAL A 32 -6.52 6.62 -6.24
C VAL A 32 -7.23 7.71 -5.46
N GLN A 33 -8.49 7.97 -5.75
CA GLN A 33 -9.33 8.90 -5.00
C GLN A 33 -10.01 8.17 -3.84
N SER A 34 -10.52 6.95 -4.09
CA SER A 34 -11.11 6.06 -3.08
C SER A 34 -10.90 4.61 -3.48
N GLY A 35 -10.99 3.69 -2.51
CA GLY A 35 -10.82 2.27 -2.73
C GLY A 35 -9.36 1.80 -2.64
N CYS A 36 -9.06 0.67 -3.26
CA CYS A 36 -7.75 0.02 -3.14
C CYS A 36 -7.39 -0.75 -4.41
N VAL A 37 -6.16 -0.56 -4.90
CA VAL A 37 -5.57 -1.25 -6.05
C VAL A 37 -4.40 -2.12 -5.59
N LYS A 38 -4.47 -3.42 -5.84
CA LYS A 38 -3.41 -4.40 -5.60
C LYS A 38 -2.36 -4.29 -6.71
N VAL A 39 -1.09 -4.29 -6.33
CA VAL A 39 0.06 -4.32 -7.24
C VAL A 39 0.75 -5.66 -7.10
N TYR A 40 0.83 -6.46 -8.17
CA TYR A 40 1.35 -7.82 -8.09
C TYR A 40 2.01 -8.27 -9.40
N ARG A 41 2.77 -9.35 -9.31
CA ARG A 41 3.29 -10.12 -10.45
C ARG A 41 2.75 -11.54 -10.36
N VAL A 42 2.72 -12.20 -11.50
CA VAL A 42 2.44 -13.65 -11.56
C VAL A 42 3.77 -14.39 -11.65
N GLY A 43 4.03 -15.25 -10.68
CA GLY A 43 5.21 -16.08 -10.64
C GLY A 43 5.14 -17.21 -11.69
N SER A 44 6.25 -17.92 -11.92
CA SER A 44 6.34 -19.03 -12.88
C SER A 44 5.40 -20.21 -12.54
N ASN A 45 5.02 -20.34 -11.28
CA ASN A 45 4.06 -21.34 -10.79
C ASN A 45 2.59 -20.87 -10.88
N GLY A 46 2.33 -19.67 -11.41
CA GLY A 46 1.01 -19.08 -11.52
C GLY A 46 0.53 -18.34 -10.24
N ASP A 47 1.30 -18.34 -9.15
CA ASP A 47 0.93 -17.66 -7.92
C ASP A 47 1.13 -16.15 -8.00
N GLU A 48 0.23 -15.41 -7.39
CA GLU A 48 0.34 -13.96 -7.25
C GLU A 48 1.37 -13.59 -6.18
N GLN A 49 2.38 -12.85 -6.59
CA GLN A 49 3.37 -12.23 -5.71
C GLN A 49 2.99 -10.76 -5.51
N ILE A 50 2.45 -10.43 -4.34
CA ILE A 50 1.96 -9.08 -4.05
C ILE A 50 3.15 -8.18 -3.72
N ALA A 51 3.34 -7.14 -4.53
CA ALA A 51 4.35 -6.10 -4.32
C ALA A 51 3.86 -4.99 -3.38
N GLY A 52 2.52 -4.78 -3.29
CA GLY A 52 1.93 -3.77 -2.42
C GLY A 52 0.53 -3.37 -2.83
N PHE A 53 0.11 -2.23 -2.31
CA PHE A 53 -1.22 -1.66 -2.55
C PHE A 53 -1.11 -0.17 -2.84
N LYS A 54 -2.09 0.34 -3.58
CA LYS A 54 -2.35 1.75 -3.79
C LYS A 54 -3.70 2.08 -3.16
N THR A 55 -3.70 3.02 -2.23
CA THR A 55 -4.88 3.50 -1.51
C THR A 55 -5.08 4.99 -1.77
N ALA A 56 -6.11 5.60 -1.21
CA ALA A 56 -6.42 7.01 -1.44
C ALA A 56 -5.18 7.92 -1.31
N GLY A 57 -4.92 8.74 -2.32
CA GLY A 57 -3.75 9.60 -2.44
C GLY A 57 -2.54 8.97 -3.14
N ASP A 58 -2.50 7.65 -3.31
CA ASP A 58 -1.41 6.97 -4.02
C ASP A 58 -1.53 7.19 -5.53
N ILE A 59 -0.37 7.27 -6.21
CA ILE A 59 -0.29 7.35 -7.67
C ILE A 59 0.34 6.08 -8.25
N PHE A 60 0.06 5.81 -9.53
CA PHE A 60 0.68 4.72 -10.29
C PHE A 60 0.58 4.94 -11.81
N PRO A 61 1.43 4.29 -12.61
CA PRO A 61 2.67 3.60 -12.26
C PRO A 61 3.85 4.59 -12.17
N GLU A 62 4.48 4.72 -11.00
CA GLU A 62 5.46 5.79 -10.73
C GLU A 62 6.69 5.71 -11.62
N CYS A 63 7.23 4.49 -11.86
CA CYS A 63 8.42 4.31 -12.69
C CYS A 63 8.23 4.86 -14.11
N TRP A 64 7.05 4.69 -14.70
CA TRP A 64 6.72 5.25 -16.00
C TRP A 64 6.53 6.77 -15.94
N VAL A 65 5.84 7.27 -14.91
CA VAL A 65 5.57 8.72 -14.74
C VAL A 65 6.86 9.53 -14.79
N PHE A 66 7.93 9.04 -14.15
CA PHE A 66 9.22 9.74 -14.07
C PHE A 66 10.25 9.24 -15.10
N GLY A 67 9.85 8.46 -16.08
CA GLY A 67 10.71 8.08 -17.21
C GLY A 67 11.75 6.99 -16.90
N HIS A 68 11.62 6.29 -15.76
CA HIS A 68 12.50 5.17 -15.42
C HIS A 68 12.08 3.84 -16.06
N SER A 69 10.91 3.79 -16.71
CA SER A 69 10.42 2.62 -17.42
C SER A 69 9.54 3.06 -18.58
N SER A 70 9.58 2.33 -19.70
CA SER A 70 8.66 2.52 -20.83
C SER A 70 7.33 1.79 -20.66
N ASN A 71 7.28 0.79 -19.78
CA ASN A 71 6.13 -0.06 -19.55
C ASN A 71 5.94 -0.37 -18.06
N THR A 72 4.80 -0.99 -17.71
CA THR A 72 4.52 -1.39 -16.33
C THR A 72 5.30 -2.66 -15.96
N MET A 73 5.80 -2.67 -14.72
CA MET A 73 6.50 -3.84 -14.17
C MET A 73 5.53 -4.84 -13.50
N TYR A 74 4.29 -4.42 -13.23
CA TYR A 74 3.32 -5.13 -12.42
C TYR A 74 1.92 -5.06 -13.02
N TYR A 75 1.06 -5.99 -12.60
CA TYR A 75 -0.39 -5.86 -12.73
C TYR A 75 -0.91 -4.89 -11.67
N TYR A 76 -1.91 -4.09 -12.04
CA TYR A 76 -2.67 -3.21 -11.16
C TYR A 76 -4.14 -3.61 -11.21
N GLU A 77 -4.70 -4.09 -10.11
CA GLU A 77 -6.06 -4.64 -10.03
C GLU A 77 -6.82 -4.06 -8.84
N SER A 78 -8.03 -3.57 -9.06
CA SER A 78 -8.89 -3.10 -7.99
C SER A 78 -9.34 -4.24 -7.09
N THR A 79 -9.17 -4.11 -5.78
CA THR A 79 -9.61 -5.13 -4.79
C THR A 79 -11.01 -4.87 -4.25
N GLU A 80 -11.54 -3.69 -4.52
CA GLU A 80 -12.88 -3.21 -4.15
C GLU A 80 -13.33 -2.14 -5.14
N GLU A 81 -14.58 -1.67 -5.06
CA GLU A 81 -15.00 -0.51 -5.85
C GLU A 81 -14.10 0.67 -5.56
N SER A 82 -13.57 1.30 -6.61
CA SER A 82 -12.55 2.34 -6.50
C SER A 82 -12.83 3.47 -7.46
N ASP A 83 -12.63 4.70 -7.02
CA ASP A 83 -12.63 5.88 -7.88
C ASP A 83 -11.19 6.27 -8.20
N ILE A 84 -10.86 6.28 -9.49
CA ILE A 84 -9.51 6.58 -9.99
C ILE A 84 -9.57 7.85 -10.83
N LEU A 85 -8.73 8.82 -10.47
CA LEU A 85 -8.47 9.99 -11.29
C LEU A 85 -7.39 9.65 -12.30
N THR A 86 -7.57 10.07 -13.54
CA THR A 86 -6.55 9.95 -14.60
C THR A 86 -6.19 11.32 -15.15
N VAL A 87 -4.90 11.53 -15.41
CA VAL A 87 -4.36 12.75 -15.99
C VAL A 87 -3.23 12.37 -16.96
N SER A 88 -2.98 13.18 -18.00
CA SER A 88 -1.82 12.96 -18.88
C SER A 88 -0.52 13.10 -18.09
N ARG A 89 0.52 12.39 -18.52
CA ARG A 89 1.85 12.46 -17.89
C ARG A 89 2.41 13.87 -17.92
N GLU A 90 2.26 14.54 -19.08
CA GLU A 90 2.75 15.89 -19.32
C GLU A 90 2.07 16.87 -18.35
N THR A 91 0.74 16.85 -18.28
CA THR A 91 -0.02 17.71 -17.37
C THR A 91 0.34 17.47 -15.91
N PHE A 92 0.52 16.20 -15.51
CA PHE A 92 0.92 15.88 -14.14
C PHE A 92 2.29 16.46 -13.79
N LEU A 93 3.29 16.30 -14.67
CA LEU A 93 4.64 16.83 -14.45
C LEU A 93 4.64 18.35 -14.44
N GLU A 94 3.92 19.01 -15.37
CA GLU A 94 3.77 20.47 -15.39
C GLU A 94 3.13 21.01 -14.10
N LEU A 95 2.13 20.31 -13.55
CA LEU A 95 1.50 20.70 -12.28
C LEU A 95 2.51 20.66 -11.13
N LEU A 96 3.36 19.63 -11.07
CA LEU A 96 4.41 19.55 -10.05
C LEU A 96 5.45 20.67 -10.20
N GLU A 97 5.79 21.06 -11.44
CA GLU A 97 6.73 22.16 -11.67
C GLU A 97 6.15 23.53 -11.31
N LYS A 98 4.88 23.77 -11.67
CA LYS A 98 4.19 25.05 -11.41
C LYS A 98 3.79 25.24 -9.95
N HIS A 99 3.74 24.17 -9.16
CA HIS A 99 3.27 24.20 -7.76
C HIS A 99 4.26 23.56 -6.79
N PRO A 100 5.30 24.30 -6.33
CA PRO A 100 6.37 23.77 -5.46
C PRO A 100 5.83 23.07 -4.20
N ALA A 101 4.80 23.62 -3.56
CA ALA A 101 4.18 23.02 -2.39
C ALA A 101 3.59 21.61 -2.66
N GLN A 102 3.11 21.35 -3.88
CA GLN A 102 2.64 20.03 -4.27
C GLN A 102 3.79 19.08 -4.60
N LYS A 103 4.86 19.62 -5.17
CA LYS A 103 6.10 18.89 -5.39
C LYS A 103 6.69 18.39 -4.07
N ASP A 104 6.72 19.24 -3.03
CA ASP A 104 7.19 18.87 -1.70
C ASP A 104 6.29 17.77 -1.07
N LYS A 105 4.97 17.90 -1.20
CA LYS A 105 4.03 16.84 -0.77
C LYS A 105 4.30 15.53 -1.51
N TYR A 106 4.52 15.60 -2.82
CA TYR A 106 4.84 14.43 -3.61
C TYR A 106 6.17 13.80 -3.19
N PHE A 107 7.19 14.61 -2.91
CA PHE A 107 8.48 14.13 -2.40
C PHE A 107 8.29 13.39 -1.05
N ASN A 108 7.56 13.97 -0.11
CA ASN A 108 7.24 13.32 1.16
C ASN A 108 6.48 11.98 0.97
N TYR A 109 5.55 11.93 0.00
CA TYR A 109 4.88 10.70 -0.40
C TYR A 109 5.89 9.65 -0.89
N MET A 110 6.87 10.02 -1.71
CA MET A 110 7.91 9.11 -2.21
C MET A 110 8.79 8.58 -1.07
N ILE A 111 9.19 9.44 -0.13
CA ILE A 111 9.95 9.01 1.07
C ILE A 111 9.13 8.01 1.90
N LYS A 112 7.86 8.28 2.13
CA LYS A 112 6.95 7.36 2.84
C LYS A 112 6.82 6.02 2.10
N SER A 113 6.73 6.05 0.76
CA SER A 113 6.67 4.84 -0.07
C SER A 113 7.97 4.05 0.00
N TYR A 114 9.12 4.72 -0.08
CA TYR A 114 10.43 4.10 0.09
C TYR A 114 10.59 3.44 1.46
N THR A 115 10.23 4.14 2.54
CA THR A 115 10.23 3.58 3.90
C THR A 115 9.37 2.31 3.99
N GLY A 116 8.19 2.33 3.38
CA GLY A 116 7.33 1.15 3.31
C GLY A 116 8.00 -0.04 2.60
N LEU A 117 8.69 0.21 1.47
CA LEU A 117 9.45 -0.83 0.76
C LEU A 117 10.58 -1.40 1.62
N MET A 118 11.31 -0.57 2.37
CA MET A 118 12.37 -1.03 3.27
C MET A 118 11.81 -1.94 4.37
N ILE A 119 10.66 -1.61 4.94
CA ILE A 119 9.98 -2.46 5.92
C ILE A 119 9.54 -3.81 5.28
N GLN A 120 9.04 -3.80 4.04
CA GLN A 120 8.69 -5.04 3.33
C GLN A 120 9.91 -5.91 3.04
N ILE A 121 11.04 -5.33 2.64
CA ILE A 121 12.29 -6.06 2.45
C ILE A 121 12.71 -6.70 3.77
N SER A 122 12.73 -5.93 4.87
CA SER A 122 13.05 -6.46 6.20
C SER A 122 12.10 -7.58 6.64
N ALA A 123 10.83 -7.55 6.21
CA ALA A 123 9.91 -8.67 6.47
C ALA A 123 10.33 -9.95 5.73
N LEU A 124 10.79 -9.84 4.48
CA LEU A 124 11.21 -11.00 3.68
C LEU A 124 12.51 -11.62 4.21
N GLU A 125 13.39 -10.81 4.82
CA GLU A 125 14.66 -11.25 5.42
C GLU A 125 14.48 -12.02 6.73
N GLN A 126 13.32 -11.92 7.40
CA GLN A 126 13.07 -12.62 8.66
C GLN A 126 13.09 -14.15 8.47
N SER A 127 13.68 -14.87 9.41
CA SER A 127 13.74 -16.33 9.39
C SER A 127 12.44 -16.98 9.87
N TYR A 128 11.76 -16.39 10.84
CA TYR A 128 10.56 -16.95 11.45
C TYR A 128 9.28 -16.37 10.87
N ALA A 129 8.27 -17.20 10.70
CA ALA A 129 6.99 -16.82 10.11
C ALA A 129 6.30 -15.69 10.91
N VAL A 130 6.37 -15.73 12.24
CA VAL A 130 5.77 -14.71 13.11
C VAL A 130 6.42 -13.35 12.89
N ASP A 131 7.74 -13.29 12.74
CA ASP A 131 8.48 -12.04 12.56
C ASP A 131 8.20 -11.43 11.19
N LYS A 132 8.10 -12.27 10.13
CA LYS A 132 7.61 -11.82 8.81
C LYS A 132 6.25 -11.14 8.92
N ILE A 133 5.32 -11.76 9.64
CA ILE A 133 3.96 -11.23 9.82
C ILE A 133 3.98 -9.94 10.63
N LEU A 134 4.74 -9.86 11.72
CA LEU A 134 4.87 -8.65 12.54
C LEU A 134 5.41 -7.47 11.70
N MET A 135 6.44 -7.70 10.88
CA MET A 135 6.96 -6.67 9.97
C MET A 135 5.96 -6.25 8.90
N ILE A 136 5.15 -7.17 8.36
CA ILE A 136 4.06 -6.80 7.43
C ILE A 136 2.94 -6.04 8.14
N LEU A 137 2.61 -6.37 9.38
CA LEU A 137 1.67 -5.56 10.17
C LEU A 137 2.21 -4.15 10.41
N TYR A 138 3.52 -4.03 10.67
CA TYR A 138 4.18 -2.73 10.77
C TYR A 138 4.12 -1.96 9.45
N TYR A 139 4.41 -2.59 8.31
CA TYR A 139 4.23 -2.01 6.99
C TYR A 139 2.78 -1.50 6.77
N MET A 140 1.78 -2.33 7.12
CA MET A 140 0.37 -1.94 7.00
C MET A 140 0.02 -0.74 7.88
N MET A 141 0.57 -0.70 9.09
CA MET A 141 0.38 0.41 10.02
C MET A 141 0.95 1.71 9.45
N VAL A 142 2.17 1.67 8.89
CA VAL A 142 2.85 2.85 8.35
C VAL A 142 2.22 3.35 7.05
N ARG A 143 1.83 2.44 6.15
CA ARG A 143 1.44 2.79 4.78
C ARG A 143 -0.06 2.88 4.54
N HIS A 144 -0.82 2.02 5.20
CA HIS A 144 -2.21 1.75 4.83
C HIS A 144 -3.17 1.80 6.01
N SER A 145 -2.86 2.60 7.03
CA SER A 145 -3.73 2.78 8.18
C SER A 145 -3.89 4.23 8.59
N VAL A 146 -4.88 4.49 9.43
CA VAL A 146 -5.12 5.76 10.09
C VAL A 146 -5.28 5.52 11.59
N GLU A 147 -4.67 6.37 12.40
CA GLU A 147 -4.86 6.35 13.86
C GLU A 147 -6.21 6.96 14.19
N ARG A 148 -7.12 6.20 14.81
CA ARG A 148 -8.46 6.67 15.23
C ARG A 148 -8.59 6.88 16.73
N ALA A 149 -7.75 6.20 17.50
CA ALA A 149 -7.59 6.41 18.94
C ALA A 149 -6.10 6.24 19.27
N PRO A 150 -5.58 6.79 20.38
CA PRO A 150 -4.17 6.68 20.73
C PRO A 150 -3.68 5.24 20.69
N GLY A 151 -2.72 4.97 19.79
CA GLY A 151 -2.15 3.63 19.58
C GLY A 151 -3.01 2.64 18.80
N GLU A 152 -4.21 3.02 18.33
CA GLU A 152 -5.10 2.17 17.54
C GLU A 152 -5.05 2.56 16.05
N PHE A 153 -4.42 1.73 15.24
CA PHE A 153 -4.27 1.93 13.80
C PHE A 153 -5.25 1.07 13.01
N TRP A 154 -6.19 1.72 12.32
CA TRP A 154 -7.21 1.08 11.51
C TRP A 154 -6.72 0.96 10.07
N VAL A 155 -6.60 -0.26 9.58
CA VAL A 155 -6.18 -0.51 8.20
C VAL A 155 -7.29 -0.07 7.24
N LEU A 156 -6.93 0.74 6.24
CA LEU A 156 -7.85 1.40 5.31
C LEU A 156 -8.36 0.49 4.20
N MET A 157 -7.84 -0.73 4.10
CA MET A 157 -8.21 -1.70 3.08
C MET A 157 -8.63 -3.02 3.72
N LYS A 158 -9.33 -3.86 2.96
CA LYS A 158 -9.70 -5.19 3.42
C LYS A 158 -8.49 -6.13 3.45
N LEU A 159 -7.85 -6.24 4.62
CA LEU A 159 -6.69 -7.10 4.83
C LEU A 159 -7.14 -8.54 5.15
N ARG A 160 -6.90 -9.46 4.20
CA ARG A 160 -7.17 -10.89 4.36
C ARG A 160 -5.89 -11.65 4.71
N GLN A 161 -6.03 -12.83 5.30
CA GLN A 161 -4.89 -13.72 5.56
C GLN A 161 -4.17 -14.15 4.27
N SER A 162 -4.91 -14.35 3.17
CA SER A 162 -4.32 -14.58 1.85
C SER A 162 -3.47 -13.40 1.35
N THR A 163 -3.86 -12.17 1.68
CA THR A 163 -3.07 -10.97 1.37
C THR A 163 -1.75 -10.98 2.14
N ILE A 164 -1.78 -11.28 3.44
CA ILE A 164 -0.55 -11.40 4.26
C ILE A 164 0.32 -12.54 3.75
N ALA A 165 -0.25 -13.67 3.35
CA ALA A 165 0.46 -14.77 2.72
C ALA A 165 1.19 -14.34 1.44
N GLY A 166 0.51 -13.62 0.54
CA GLY A 166 1.10 -13.09 -0.70
C GLY A 166 2.20 -12.06 -0.48
N LEU A 167 2.17 -11.30 0.63
CA LEU A 167 3.20 -10.32 1.00
C LEU A 167 4.43 -10.97 1.67
N THR A 168 4.24 -12.10 2.37
CA THR A 168 5.27 -12.77 3.17
C THR A 168 5.91 -13.96 2.48
N GLY A 169 5.27 -14.49 1.43
CA GLY A 169 5.63 -15.78 0.83
C GLY A 169 5.31 -16.99 1.72
N LEU A 170 4.50 -16.81 2.76
CA LEU A 170 4.06 -17.89 3.66
C LEU A 170 2.80 -18.55 3.11
N THR A 171 2.52 -19.79 3.57
CA THR A 171 1.23 -20.45 3.29
C THR A 171 0.11 -19.77 4.07
N ARG A 172 -1.12 -19.83 3.54
CA ARG A 172 -2.31 -19.27 4.20
C ARG A 172 -2.56 -19.92 5.57
N GLU A 173 -2.28 -21.21 5.71
CA GLU A 173 -2.43 -21.97 6.95
C GLU A 173 -1.47 -21.47 8.03
N THR A 174 -0.20 -21.23 7.67
CA THR A 174 0.80 -20.64 8.56
C THR A 174 0.37 -19.26 9.02
N VAL A 175 -0.06 -18.39 8.08
CA VAL A 175 -0.57 -17.05 8.42
C VAL A 175 -1.78 -17.14 9.34
N THR A 176 -2.74 -18.04 9.05
CA THR A 176 -3.94 -18.23 9.88
C THR A 176 -3.59 -18.56 11.31
N THR A 177 -2.65 -19.49 11.49
CA THR A 177 -2.19 -19.96 12.82
C THR A 177 -1.52 -18.83 13.59
N GLU A 178 -0.56 -18.15 12.98
CA GLU A 178 0.19 -17.07 13.64
C GLU A 178 -0.70 -15.84 13.93
N MET A 179 -1.54 -15.44 12.99
CA MET A 179 -2.50 -14.36 13.20
C MET A 179 -3.48 -14.66 14.33
N GLY A 180 -3.90 -15.92 14.50
CA GLY A 180 -4.71 -16.36 15.62
C GLY A 180 -4.00 -16.18 16.97
N LYS A 181 -2.67 -16.43 17.03
CA LYS A 181 -1.86 -16.18 18.23
C LYS A 181 -1.74 -14.67 18.50
N LEU A 182 -1.40 -13.87 17.49
CA LEU A 182 -1.26 -12.41 17.60
C LEU A 182 -2.56 -11.75 18.04
N LYS A 183 -3.71 -12.24 17.57
CA LYS A 183 -5.04 -11.77 18.00
C LYS A 183 -5.26 -12.05 19.51
N ARG A 184 -4.95 -13.25 19.98
CA ARG A 184 -5.05 -13.61 21.43
C ARG A 184 -4.10 -12.80 22.30
N GLN A 185 -2.96 -12.39 21.75
CA GLN A 185 -1.95 -11.58 22.44
C GLN A 185 -2.25 -10.06 22.38
N GLY A 186 -3.36 -9.66 21.75
CA GLY A 186 -3.76 -8.26 21.68
C GLY A 186 -2.94 -7.39 20.73
N VAL A 187 -2.15 -7.99 19.82
CA VAL A 187 -1.38 -7.24 18.82
C VAL A 187 -2.31 -6.71 17.72
N VAL A 188 -3.32 -7.50 17.37
CA VAL A 188 -4.32 -7.15 16.36
C VAL A 188 -5.73 -7.51 16.81
N LYS A 189 -6.71 -6.76 16.30
CA LYS A 189 -8.13 -7.11 16.35
C LYS A 189 -8.71 -7.02 14.95
N TYR A 190 -9.39 -8.06 14.50
CA TYR A 190 -10.02 -8.05 13.18
C TYR A 190 -11.31 -8.85 13.16
N ASP A 191 -12.19 -8.40 12.29
CA ASP A 191 -13.46 -9.08 11.92
C ASP A 191 -13.63 -9.04 10.39
N MET A 192 -14.85 -9.23 9.89
CA MET A 192 -15.13 -9.22 8.44
C MET A 192 -14.96 -7.85 7.78
N LYS A 193 -15.04 -6.76 8.55
CA LYS A 193 -15.04 -5.37 8.04
C LYS A 193 -13.81 -4.58 8.44
N ASN A 194 -13.29 -4.81 9.65
CA ASN A 194 -12.30 -3.96 10.28
C ASN A 194 -11.02 -4.75 10.59
N PHE A 195 -9.89 -4.10 10.47
CA PHE A 195 -8.60 -4.62 10.90
C PHE A 195 -7.87 -3.53 11.68
N ILE A 196 -7.58 -3.79 12.95
CA ILE A 196 -6.96 -2.85 13.86
C ILE A 196 -5.63 -3.42 14.32
N ILE A 197 -4.60 -2.59 14.32
CA ILE A 197 -3.25 -2.89 14.82
C ILE A 197 -3.01 -2.01 16.04
N TYR A 198 -2.60 -2.63 17.15
CA TYR A 198 -2.25 -1.94 18.37
C TYR A 198 -0.74 -1.65 18.40
N LYS A 199 -0.38 -0.36 18.29
CA LYS A 199 1.01 0.12 18.14
C LYS A 199 1.93 -0.41 19.24
N ASP A 200 1.54 -0.24 20.51
CA ASP A 200 2.39 -0.57 21.64
C ASP A 200 2.62 -2.10 21.75
N ALA A 201 1.58 -2.90 21.50
CA ALA A 201 1.68 -4.34 21.48
C ALA A 201 2.55 -4.83 20.30
N LEU A 202 2.43 -4.20 19.14
CA LEU A 202 3.27 -4.49 17.97
C LEU A 202 4.73 -4.09 18.25
N LYS A 203 4.98 -2.89 18.79
CA LYS A 203 6.31 -2.39 19.17
C LYS A 203 7.00 -3.33 20.16
N HIS A 204 6.28 -3.75 21.19
CA HIS A 204 6.79 -4.70 22.20
C HIS A 204 7.21 -6.05 21.58
N LYS A 205 6.49 -6.52 20.54
CA LYS A 205 6.81 -7.77 19.85
C LYS A 205 8.00 -7.66 18.89
N LEU A 206 8.10 -6.55 18.18
CA LEU A 206 9.20 -6.29 17.23
C LEU A 206 10.51 -5.92 17.93
N GLY A 207 10.44 -5.42 19.16
CA GLY A 207 11.57 -4.79 19.85
C GLY A 207 11.69 -3.30 19.49
N GLU A 208 12.20 -2.51 20.43
CA GLU A 208 12.29 -1.04 20.25
C GLU A 208 13.22 -0.63 19.12
N GLU A 209 14.32 -1.38 18.91
CA GLU A 209 15.31 -1.09 17.87
C GLU A 209 14.77 -1.31 16.44
N ALA A 210 13.87 -2.30 16.27
CA ALA A 210 13.25 -2.59 14.98
C ALA A 210 12.09 -1.65 14.63
N PHE A 211 11.57 -0.92 15.63
CA PHE A 211 10.43 -0.04 15.48
C PHE A 211 10.89 1.41 15.27
N LEU A 212 10.99 1.82 14.01
CA LEU A 212 11.28 3.21 13.68
C LEU A 212 10.14 4.12 14.16
N GLU A 213 10.46 5.18 14.90
CA GLU A 213 9.49 6.24 15.22
C GLU A 213 9.22 7.09 13.97
N ILE A 214 8.45 6.53 13.07
CA ILE A 214 7.99 7.25 11.89
C ILE A 214 6.92 8.24 12.35
N GLN A 215 7.13 9.52 12.04
CA GLN A 215 6.08 10.51 12.23
C GLN A 215 4.93 10.17 11.28
N PHE A 216 3.83 9.70 11.84
CA PHE A 216 2.57 9.47 11.13
C PHE A 216 1.90 10.83 10.89
N SER A 217 2.55 11.69 10.09
CA SER A 217 1.86 12.88 9.62
C SER A 217 0.72 12.43 8.71
N ASN A 218 -0.51 12.78 9.06
CA ASN A 218 -1.67 12.69 8.19
C ASN A 218 -1.38 13.55 6.95
N VAL A 219 -0.68 12.99 5.99
CA VAL A 219 -0.47 13.64 4.70
C VAL A 219 -1.51 13.06 3.79
N LEU A 220 -2.35 13.96 3.37
CA LEU A 220 -3.27 13.90 2.25
C LEU A 220 -4.74 13.58 2.59
N VAL A 221 -5.48 14.61 2.67
CA VAL A 221 -6.56 14.81 1.65
C VAL A 221 -6.43 16.22 1.10
#